data_5788f84525548af5a65bae773468203c
#
_entry.id   5788f84525548af5a65bae773468203c
#
_cell.length_a   1.000
_cell.length_b   1.000
_cell.length_c   1.000
_cell.angle_alpha   90.00
_cell.angle_beta   90.00
_cell.angle_gamma   90.00
#
_symmetry.space_group_name_H-M   'P 1'
#
loop_
_entity.id
_entity.type
_entity.pdbx_description
1 polymer ?
#
loop_
_entity_poly.entity_id
_entity_poly.type
_entity_poly.pdbx_seq_one_letter_code
_entity_poly.pdbx_strand_id
1 'polypeptide(L)'
;MATASVSAPDQAWAGRLGLGEVPRLSPWPALGAVAAGVVPVGLVLGIVVWLLASPIAGGIVAAAVVLAGGLAWWAGAPTICLSVLGVRSPAPGELPRVQNLVDGLSLALGVRPPDLRVTSGDGPGPNLAVVGSSVRAVSLVVTPSLERSVARVELEALLAHALAHARRGDAHVLARRAGTLGLVALASRRPVQAVAGRGRVLREQGADGVALAATRYPPALVAALGTLSGRQSEPVDGHSAFAAPLWCVPTRDAEGEVDVRTRALALL
;
A
#
# COMPACT_ATOMS: atom_id res chain seq x y z
N MET A 1 -12.50 18.53 -9.59
CA MET A 1 -11.50 17.48 -9.25
C MET A 1 -10.36 17.63 -10.27
N ALA A 2 -9.24 18.24 -9.87
CA ALA A 2 -8.08 18.36 -10.73
C ALA A 2 -7.42 16.98 -10.86
N THR A 3 -7.46 16.40 -12.05
CA THR A 3 -6.63 15.25 -12.42
C THR A 3 -5.18 15.72 -12.33
N ALA A 4 -4.45 15.26 -11.31
CA ALA A 4 -3.02 15.44 -11.28
C ALA A 4 -2.46 14.81 -12.57
N SER A 5 -2.06 15.63 -13.53
CA SER A 5 -1.38 15.19 -14.73
C SER A 5 -0.08 14.51 -14.31
N VAL A 6 0.16 13.30 -14.79
CA VAL A 6 1.46 12.63 -14.66
C VAL A 6 2.51 13.61 -15.21
N SER A 7 3.55 13.92 -14.44
CA SER A 7 4.56 14.88 -14.88
C SER A 7 5.31 14.35 -16.12
N ALA A 8 5.75 15.26 -16.98
CA ALA A 8 6.46 14.91 -18.22
C ALA A 8 7.65 13.93 -18.02
N PRO A 9 8.47 14.03 -16.93
CA PRO A 9 9.51 13.04 -16.65
C PRO A 9 8.96 11.62 -16.39
N ASP A 10 7.80 11.50 -15.75
CA ASP A 10 7.21 10.19 -15.44
C ASP A 10 6.71 9.49 -16.72
N GLN A 11 6.19 10.27 -17.68
CA GLN A 11 5.77 9.75 -18.99
C GLN A 11 6.97 9.31 -19.85
N ALA A 12 8.10 10.01 -19.75
CA ALA A 12 9.30 9.67 -20.52
C ALA A 12 9.90 8.30 -20.08
N TRP A 13 9.80 7.95 -18.81
CA TRP A 13 10.23 6.64 -18.31
C TRP A 13 9.23 5.53 -18.65
N ALA A 14 7.92 5.81 -18.53
CA ALA A 14 6.89 4.88 -18.95
C ALA A 14 7.05 4.51 -20.44
N GLY A 15 7.35 5.47 -21.29
CA GLY A 15 7.64 5.23 -22.71
C GLY A 15 8.89 4.39 -22.97
N ARG A 16 9.97 4.60 -22.19
CA ARG A 16 11.21 3.80 -22.32
C ARG A 16 11.06 2.36 -21.88
N LEU A 17 10.23 2.11 -20.88
CA LEU A 17 9.91 0.77 -20.40
C LEU A 17 8.81 0.09 -21.24
N GLY A 18 8.35 0.72 -22.33
CA GLY A 18 7.25 0.18 -23.15
C GLY A 18 5.93 0.09 -22.38
N LEU A 19 5.83 0.77 -21.23
CA LEU A 19 4.61 0.78 -20.44
C LEU A 19 3.60 1.70 -21.12
N GLY A 20 2.45 1.13 -21.42
CA GLY A 20 1.28 1.91 -21.78
C GLY A 20 0.82 2.80 -20.60
N GLU A 21 -0.39 3.33 -20.68
CA GLU A 21 -0.95 4.08 -19.56
C GLU A 21 -1.04 3.20 -18.31
N VAL A 22 -0.25 3.55 -17.26
CA VAL A 22 -0.20 2.76 -16.03
C VAL A 22 -1.53 2.89 -15.30
N PRO A 23 -2.25 1.78 -15.09
CA PRO A 23 -3.59 1.82 -14.54
C PRO A 23 -3.57 2.35 -13.10
N ARG A 24 -4.43 3.32 -12.82
CA ARG A 24 -4.66 3.80 -11.45
C ARG A 24 -5.49 2.79 -10.68
N LEU A 25 -5.20 2.65 -9.40
CA LEU A 25 -6.03 1.85 -8.50
C LEU A 25 -7.43 2.48 -8.38
N SER A 26 -8.44 1.66 -8.65
CA SER A 26 -9.84 2.05 -8.44
C SER A 26 -10.23 1.88 -6.98
N PRO A 27 -10.87 2.87 -6.32
CA PRO A 27 -11.39 2.72 -4.97
C PRO A 27 -12.70 1.92 -4.91
N TRP A 28 -13.38 1.71 -6.03
CA TRP A 28 -14.72 1.10 -6.09
C TRP A 28 -14.84 -0.27 -5.41
N PRO A 29 -13.89 -1.20 -5.56
CA PRO A 29 -13.98 -2.47 -4.83
C PRO A 29 -13.95 -2.31 -3.31
N ALA A 30 -13.17 -1.34 -2.79
CA ALA A 30 -13.15 -1.05 -1.37
C ALA A 30 -14.46 -0.41 -0.89
N LEU A 31 -15.01 0.52 -1.67
CA LEU A 31 -16.33 1.11 -1.39
C LEU A 31 -17.43 0.07 -1.41
N GLY A 32 -17.41 -0.85 -2.38
CA GLY A 32 -18.35 -1.97 -2.45
C GLY A 32 -18.25 -2.89 -1.22
N ALA A 33 -17.04 -3.17 -0.73
CA ALA A 33 -16.85 -3.99 0.47
C ALA A 33 -17.36 -3.29 1.74
N VAL A 34 -17.11 -1.98 1.88
CA VAL A 34 -17.67 -1.17 2.98
C VAL A 34 -19.19 -1.18 2.92
N ALA A 35 -19.78 -0.91 1.75
CA ALA A 35 -21.23 -0.92 1.58
C ALA A 35 -21.83 -2.30 1.92
N ALA A 36 -21.23 -3.38 1.46
CA ALA A 36 -21.69 -4.74 1.76
C ALA A 36 -21.66 -5.08 3.26
N GLY A 37 -20.73 -4.49 4.01
CA GLY A 37 -20.65 -4.68 5.46
C GLY A 37 -21.63 -3.80 6.24
N VAL A 38 -21.80 -2.55 5.84
CA VAL A 38 -22.53 -1.54 6.66
C VAL A 38 -24.01 -1.44 6.29
N VAL A 39 -24.37 -1.61 5.01
CA VAL A 39 -25.77 -1.50 4.56
C VAL A 39 -26.70 -2.51 5.24
N PRO A 40 -26.38 -3.82 5.33
CA PRO A 40 -27.25 -4.76 6.03
C PRO A 40 -27.48 -4.40 7.50
N VAL A 41 -26.44 -3.93 8.19
CA VAL A 41 -26.53 -3.51 9.60
C VAL A 41 -27.47 -2.30 9.71
N GLY A 42 -27.29 -1.30 8.86
CA GLY A 42 -28.16 -0.12 8.84
C GLY A 42 -29.62 -0.48 8.55
N LEU A 43 -29.86 -1.38 7.59
CA LEU A 43 -31.22 -1.85 7.25
C LEU A 43 -31.88 -2.60 8.42
N VAL A 44 -31.16 -3.52 9.08
CA VAL A 44 -31.71 -4.25 10.24
C VAL A 44 -32.08 -3.28 11.35
N LEU A 45 -31.18 -2.37 11.74
CA LEU A 45 -31.47 -1.39 12.77
C LEU A 45 -32.59 -0.44 12.37
N GLY A 46 -32.64 -0.03 11.12
CA GLY A 46 -33.72 0.81 10.58
C GLY A 46 -35.08 0.12 10.64
N ILE A 47 -35.16 -1.17 10.29
CA ILE A 47 -36.39 -1.98 10.38
C ILE A 47 -36.84 -2.10 11.85
N VAL A 48 -35.93 -2.37 12.76
CA VAL A 48 -36.26 -2.45 14.20
C VAL A 48 -36.86 -1.14 14.69
N VAL A 49 -36.25 0.01 14.37
CA VAL A 49 -36.77 1.32 14.76
C VAL A 49 -38.09 1.64 14.06
N TRP A 50 -38.26 1.24 12.80
CA TRP A 50 -39.52 1.39 12.09
C TRP A 50 -40.65 0.66 12.80
N LEU A 51 -40.41 -0.59 13.20
CA LEU A 51 -41.43 -1.38 13.92
C LEU A 51 -41.78 -0.84 15.30
N LEU A 52 -40.81 -0.23 15.99
CA LEU A 52 -40.97 0.26 17.35
C LEU A 52 -41.47 1.72 17.45
N ALA A 53 -41.21 2.53 16.42
CA ALA A 53 -41.47 3.98 16.47
C ALA A 53 -42.26 4.44 15.21
N SER A 54 -41.54 4.64 14.07
CA SER A 54 -42.16 5.09 12.84
C SER A 54 -41.26 4.80 11.62
N PRO A 55 -41.86 4.77 10.39
CA PRO A 55 -41.07 4.60 9.17
C PRO A 55 -40.02 5.66 8.95
N ILE A 56 -40.32 6.90 9.30
CA ILE A 56 -39.38 8.04 9.15
C ILE A 56 -38.19 7.87 10.09
N ALA A 57 -38.43 7.54 11.36
CA ALA A 57 -37.35 7.31 12.33
C ALA A 57 -36.47 6.12 11.90
N GLY A 58 -37.07 5.04 11.42
CA GLY A 58 -36.35 3.88 10.87
C GLY A 58 -35.45 4.24 9.70
N GLY A 59 -35.98 5.04 8.76
CA GLY A 59 -35.19 5.51 7.60
C GLY A 59 -34.01 6.40 8.01
N ILE A 60 -34.21 7.31 8.96
CA ILE A 60 -33.15 8.16 9.48
C ILE A 60 -32.05 7.34 10.15
N VAL A 61 -32.43 6.38 11.00
CA VAL A 61 -31.43 5.51 11.68
C VAL A 61 -30.67 4.66 10.66
N ALA A 62 -31.34 4.06 9.68
CA ALA A 62 -30.67 3.31 8.64
C ALA A 62 -29.63 4.18 7.89
N ALA A 63 -30.03 5.37 7.45
CA ALA A 63 -29.14 6.29 6.76
C ALA A 63 -27.96 6.74 7.64
N ALA A 64 -28.22 7.09 8.90
CA ALA A 64 -27.19 7.50 9.84
C ALA A 64 -26.14 6.40 10.09
N VAL A 65 -26.57 5.16 10.29
CA VAL A 65 -25.70 4.01 10.50
C VAL A 65 -24.85 3.74 9.25
N VAL A 66 -25.47 3.76 8.06
CA VAL A 66 -24.74 3.53 6.79
C VAL A 66 -23.70 4.63 6.55
N LEU A 67 -24.07 5.89 6.73
CA LEU A 67 -23.13 7.00 6.52
C LEU A 67 -22.02 7.03 7.56
N ALA A 68 -22.37 6.99 8.84
CA ALA A 68 -21.38 7.06 9.92
C ALA A 68 -20.46 5.83 9.94
N GLY A 69 -21.04 4.63 9.82
CA GLY A 69 -20.28 3.39 9.76
C GLY A 69 -19.39 3.29 8.51
N GLY A 70 -19.90 3.70 7.37
CA GLY A 70 -19.14 3.76 6.13
C GLY A 70 -17.96 4.74 6.19
N LEU A 71 -18.19 5.94 6.74
CA LEU A 71 -17.14 6.94 6.96
C LEU A 71 -16.10 6.46 7.96
N ALA A 72 -16.53 5.89 9.09
CA ALA A 72 -15.63 5.37 10.11
C ALA A 72 -14.75 4.23 9.57
N TRP A 73 -15.34 3.29 8.84
CA TRP A 73 -14.60 2.19 8.22
C TRP A 73 -13.59 2.72 7.18
N TRP A 74 -14.05 3.61 6.29
CA TRP A 74 -13.19 4.20 5.26
C TRP A 74 -12.03 5.01 5.84
N ALA A 75 -12.29 5.78 6.89
CA ALA A 75 -11.26 6.55 7.59
C ALA A 75 -10.30 5.66 8.40
N GLY A 76 -10.83 4.59 9.01
CA GLY A 76 -10.07 3.66 9.84
C GLY A 76 -9.20 2.65 9.07
N ALA A 77 -9.50 2.42 7.78
CA ALA A 77 -8.80 1.40 6.99
C ALA A 77 -7.26 1.53 6.98
N PRO A 78 -6.65 2.72 6.84
CA PRO A 78 -5.18 2.85 6.94
C PRO A 78 -4.64 2.53 8.33
N THR A 79 -5.37 2.88 9.38
CA THR A 79 -4.99 2.56 10.77
C THR A 79 -5.02 1.06 11.01
N ILE A 80 -6.01 0.36 10.45
CA ILE A 80 -6.08 -1.11 10.49
C ILE A 80 -4.84 -1.71 9.81
N CYS A 81 -4.43 -1.19 8.64
CA CYS A 81 -3.21 -1.64 7.97
C CYS A 81 -1.98 -1.47 8.85
N LEU A 82 -1.80 -0.30 9.48
CA LEU A 82 -0.67 -0.05 10.37
C LEU A 82 -0.69 -0.94 11.60
N SER A 83 -1.87 -1.19 12.18
CA SER A 83 -2.02 -2.09 13.34
C SER A 83 -1.67 -3.53 12.99
N VAL A 84 -2.11 -4.02 11.81
CA VAL A 84 -1.79 -5.37 11.34
C VAL A 84 -0.29 -5.53 11.04
N LEU A 85 0.35 -4.47 10.52
CA LEU A 85 1.80 -4.46 10.33
C LEU A 85 2.59 -4.38 11.65
N GLY A 86 1.93 -4.16 12.78
CA GLY A 86 2.57 -4.11 14.09
C GLY A 86 3.62 -3.01 14.19
N VAL A 87 3.29 -1.80 13.70
CA VAL A 87 4.26 -0.72 13.59
C VAL A 87 4.38 0.12 14.85
N ARG A 88 5.57 0.66 15.05
CA ARG A 88 5.91 1.67 16.07
C ARG A 88 6.70 2.82 15.46
N SER A 89 6.83 3.91 16.19
CA SER A 89 7.80 4.95 15.83
C SER A 89 9.23 4.44 16.05
N PRO A 90 10.17 4.75 15.16
CA PRO A 90 11.57 4.40 15.37
C PRO A 90 12.13 5.12 16.59
N ALA A 91 13.05 4.47 17.30
CA ALA A 91 13.81 5.13 18.36
C ALA A 91 14.80 6.14 17.74
N PRO A 92 15.23 7.17 18.49
CA PRO A 92 16.23 8.11 18.01
C PRO A 92 17.51 7.37 17.54
N GLY A 93 17.90 7.59 16.30
CA GLY A 93 19.09 6.96 15.71
C GLY A 93 18.91 5.48 15.30
N GLU A 94 17.70 4.93 15.31
CA GLU A 94 17.46 3.53 14.96
C GLU A 94 17.68 3.24 13.46
N LEU A 95 17.29 4.14 12.57
CA LEU A 95 17.38 3.99 11.11
C LEU A 95 18.01 5.24 10.46
N PRO A 96 19.26 5.57 10.75
CA PRO A 96 19.85 6.83 10.33
C PRO A 96 20.03 6.94 8.81
N ARG A 97 20.34 5.83 8.12
CA ARG A 97 20.47 5.84 6.66
C ARG A 97 19.13 6.01 5.98
N VAL A 98 18.09 5.31 6.47
CA VAL A 98 16.72 5.42 5.94
C VAL A 98 16.24 6.85 6.08
N GLN A 99 16.39 7.46 7.27
CA GLN A 99 15.96 8.84 7.51
C GLN A 99 16.64 9.82 6.55
N ASN A 100 17.97 9.78 6.46
CA ASN A 100 18.74 10.68 5.60
C ASN A 100 18.37 10.53 4.10
N LEU A 101 18.17 9.28 3.65
CA LEU A 101 17.80 9.02 2.25
C LEU A 101 16.36 9.46 1.97
N VAL A 102 15.42 9.22 2.89
CA VAL A 102 14.03 9.64 2.75
C VAL A 102 13.92 11.16 2.64
N ASP A 103 14.64 11.89 3.47
CA ASP A 103 14.64 13.36 3.44
C ASP A 103 15.13 13.89 2.09
N GLY A 104 16.27 13.37 1.60
CA GLY A 104 16.84 13.75 0.30
C GLY A 104 15.94 13.37 -0.87
N LEU A 105 15.42 12.14 -0.90
CA LEU A 105 14.56 11.65 -1.96
C LEU A 105 13.19 12.33 -1.97
N SER A 106 12.66 12.67 -0.81
CA SER A 106 11.38 13.40 -0.70
C SER A 106 11.48 14.77 -1.37
N LEU A 107 12.60 15.46 -1.16
CA LEU A 107 12.89 16.73 -1.82
C LEU A 107 13.04 16.53 -3.35
N ALA A 108 13.83 15.54 -3.76
CA ALA A 108 14.10 15.26 -5.18
C ALA A 108 12.82 14.86 -5.95
N LEU A 109 11.93 14.10 -5.30
CA LEU A 109 10.66 13.67 -5.89
C LEU A 109 9.53 14.69 -5.72
N GLY A 110 9.73 15.76 -4.96
CA GLY A 110 8.71 16.77 -4.68
C GLY A 110 7.52 16.21 -3.88
N VAL A 111 7.78 15.25 -2.99
CA VAL A 111 6.78 14.69 -2.08
C VAL A 111 7.02 15.16 -0.65
N ARG A 112 5.96 15.20 0.15
CA ARG A 112 6.11 15.46 1.58
C ARG A 112 6.82 14.26 2.21
N PRO A 113 7.84 14.47 3.09
CA PRO A 113 8.46 13.37 3.82
C PRO A 113 7.40 12.52 4.54
N PRO A 114 7.41 11.20 4.34
CA PRO A 114 6.49 10.30 5.00
C PRO A 114 6.80 10.16 6.49
N ASP A 115 5.79 9.78 7.26
CA ASP A 115 5.97 9.40 8.66
C ASP A 115 6.67 8.03 8.72
N LEU A 116 7.91 8.00 9.22
CA LEU A 116 8.69 6.78 9.29
C LEU A 116 8.19 5.89 10.43
N ARG A 117 7.91 4.64 10.11
CA ARG A 117 7.45 3.59 11.03
C ARG A 117 8.33 2.35 10.90
N VAL A 118 8.49 1.65 12.01
CA VAL A 118 9.25 0.40 12.08
C VAL A 118 8.33 -0.71 12.57
N THR A 119 8.41 -1.89 11.98
CA THR A 119 7.70 -3.06 12.48
C THR A 119 8.32 -3.54 13.80
N SER A 120 7.52 -4.16 14.66
CA SER A 120 7.99 -4.69 15.94
C SER A 120 8.97 -5.87 15.79
N GLY A 121 9.00 -6.48 14.61
CA GLY A 121 9.92 -7.56 14.23
C GLY A 121 10.16 -7.56 12.74
N ASP A 122 11.03 -8.45 12.25
CA ASP A 122 11.35 -8.52 10.83
C ASP A 122 10.23 -9.15 9.97
N GLY A 123 9.17 -9.68 10.61
CA GLY A 123 8.03 -10.26 9.91
C GLY A 123 8.46 -11.27 8.84
N PRO A 124 8.05 -11.07 7.57
CA PRO A 124 8.42 -11.98 6.46
C PRO A 124 9.88 -11.83 5.99
N GLY A 125 10.70 -10.99 6.64
CA GLY A 125 12.08 -10.68 6.25
C GLY A 125 12.28 -9.20 5.94
N PRO A 126 13.47 -8.79 5.44
CA PRO A 126 13.76 -7.41 5.12
C PRO A 126 12.82 -6.90 4.03
N ASN A 127 12.05 -5.85 4.33
CA ASN A 127 11.06 -5.30 3.42
C ASN A 127 10.66 -3.87 3.79
N LEU A 128 9.89 -3.24 2.92
CA LEU A 128 9.27 -1.96 3.18
C LEU A 128 7.85 -1.91 2.60
N ALA A 129 7.00 -1.07 3.19
CA ALA A 129 5.64 -0.86 2.74
C ALA A 129 5.26 0.62 2.82
N VAL A 130 4.28 1.02 2.03
CA VAL A 130 3.77 2.40 2.03
C VAL A 130 2.28 2.37 2.33
N VAL A 131 1.90 3.03 3.41
CA VAL A 131 0.51 3.13 3.87
C VAL A 131 0.08 4.58 3.86
N GLY A 132 -0.86 4.94 2.98
CA GLY A 132 -1.38 6.30 2.89
C GLY A 132 -2.74 6.45 3.57
N SER A 133 -2.89 7.42 4.45
CA SER A 133 -4.21 7.86 4.94
C SER A 133 -4.83 8.90 3.99
N SER A 134 -4.00 9.64 3.28
CA SER A 134 -4.39 10.56 2.21
C SER A 134 -3.24 10.71 1.20
N VAL A 135 -3.45 11.49 0.14
CA VAL A 135 -2.39 11.81 -0.83
C VAL A 135 -1.19 12.53 -0.18
N ARG A 136 -1.45 13.26 0.92
CA ARG A 136 -0.41 14.08 1.60
C ARG A 136 0.06 13.49 2.93
N ALA A 137 -0.62 12.48 3.44
CA ALA A 137 -0.30 11.84 4.71
C ALA A 137 0.00 10.36 4.45
N VAL A 138 1.28 10.05 4.38
CA VAL A 138 1.81 8.73 4.04
C VAL A 138 2.75 8.28 5.14
N SER A 139 2.64 7.02 5.54
CA SER A 139 3.58 6.34 6.43
C SER A 139 4.44 5.40 5.60
N LEU A 140 5.75 5.49 5.78
CA LEU A 140 6.73 4.54 5.25
C LEU A 140 7.06 3.55 6.36
N VAL A 141 6.69 2.31 6.14
CA VAL A 141 6.93 1.20 7.09
C VAL A 141 8.15 0.43 6.63
N VAL A 142 9.09 0.20 7.54
CA VAL A 142 10.37 -0.46 7.28
C VAL A 142 10.57 -1.58 8.29
N THR A 143 11.06 -2.74 7.86
CA THR A 143 11.49 -3.78 8.79
C THR A 143 12.86 -3.46 9.40
N PRO A 144 13.14 -3.83 10.67
CA PRO A 144 14.40 -3.52 11.34
C PRO A 144 15.65 -4.03 10.62
N SER A 145 15.54 -5.15 9.89
CA SER A 145 16.65 -5.76 9.17
C SER A 145 16.95 -5.11 7.82
N LEU A 146 16.02 -4.32 7.24
CA LEU A 146 16.17 -3.81 5.88
C LEU A 146 17.46 -3.04 5.68
N GLU A 147 17.75 -2.07 6.54
CA GLU A 147 18.93 -1.20 6.43
C GLU A 147 20.25 -1.97 6.43
N ARG A 148 20.29 -3.11 7.13
CA ARG A 148 21.45 -3.99 7.21
C ARG A 148 21.53 -5.02 6.09
N SER A 149 20.42 -5.25 5.42
CA SER A 149 20.28 -6.34 4.44
C SER A 149 20.67 -5.92 3.03
N VAL A 150 20.69 -4.62 2.74
CA VAL A 150 20.93 -4.07 1.40
C VAL A 150 22.03 -3.03 1.42
N ALA A 151 22.74 -2.87 0.30
CA ALA A 151 23.71 -1.80 0.14
C ALA A 151 23.02 -0.43 0.11
N ARG A 152 23.79 0.65 0.36
CA ARG A 152 23.22 2.02 0.38
C ARG A 152 22.50 2.40 -0.91
N VAL A 153 23.09 2.08 -2.06
CA VAL A 153 22.50 2.40 -3.38
C VAL A 153 21.21 1.59 -3.64
N GLU A 154 21.18 0.35 -3.14
CA GLU A 154 20.00 -0.51 -3.20
C GLU A 154 18.87 0.02 -2.30
N LEU A 155 19.23 0.44 -1.08
CA LEU A 155 18.29 1.07 -0.15
C LEU A 155 17.70 2.36 -0.74
N GLU A 156 18.55 3.19 -1.36
CA GLU A 156 18.12 4.42 -2.03
C GLU A 156 17.11 4.12 -3.14
N ALA A 157 17.36 3.11 -3.97
CA ALA A 157 16.45 2.70 -5.04
C ALA A 157 15.10 2.19 -4.50
N LEU A 158 15.12 1.38 -3.42
CA LEU A 158 13.90 0.90 -2.76
C LEU A 158 13.08 2.04 -2.14
N LEU A 159 13.75 2.98 -1.47
CA LEU A 159 13.08 4.14 -0.88
C LEU A 159 12.50 5.06 -1.95
N ALA A 160 13.22 5.26 -3.07
CA ALA A 160 12.70 6.01 -4.21
C ALA A 160 11.46 5.35 -4.80
N HIS A 161 11.44 4.02 -4.93
CA HIS A 161 10.28 3.24 -5.35
C HIS A 161 9.09 3.43 -4.39
N ALA A 162 9.30 3.34 -3.10
CA ALA A 162 8.27 3.58 -2.09
C ALA A 162 7.69 4.99 -2.17
N LEU A 163 8.54 6.00 -2.28
CA LEU A 163 8.13 7.39 -2.43
C LEU A 163 7.43 7.66 -3.76
N ALA A 164 7.71 6.88 -4.81
CA ALA A 164 6.99 6.94 -6.07
C ALA A 164 5.51 6.59 -5.90
N HIS A 165 5.16 5.59 -5.07
CA HIS A 165 3.77 5.29 -4.74
C HIS A 165 3.08 6.43 -3.99
N ALA A 166 3.79 7.11 -3.09
CA ALA A 166 3.29 8.31 -2.43
C ALA A 166 3.02 9.44 -3.43
N ARG A 167 3.96 9.71 -4.35
CA ARG A 167 3.83 10.72 -5.40
C ARG A 167 2.67 10.44 -6.35
N ARG A 168 2.47 9.17 -6.75
CA ARG A 168 1.40 8.74 -7.65
C ARG A 168 0.03 8.71 -7.00
N GLY A 169 -0.03 8.77 -5.67
CA GLY A 169 -1.26 8.65 -4.89
C GLY A 169 -1.80 7.23 -4.80
N ASP A 170 -1.02 6.21 -5.16
CA ASP A 170 -1.45 4.81 -5.08
C ASP A 170 -1.54 4.32 -3.63
N ALA A 171 -0.66 4.82 -2.76
CA ALA A 171 -0.52 4.38 -1.37
C ALA A 171 -1.83 4.46 -0.57
N HIS A 172 -2.59 5.55 -0.71
CA HIS A 172 -3.82 5.73 0.07
C HIS A 172 -4.98 4.86 -0.45
N VAL A 173 -5.04 4.59 -1.76
CA VAL A 173 -6.05 3.70 -2.33
C VAL A 173 -5.75 2.25 -1.95
N LEU A 174 -4.48 1.84 -2.02
CA LEU A 174 -4.05 0.50 -1.65
C LEU A 174 -4.31 0.23 -0.15
N ALA A 175 -3.98 1.18 0.73
CA ALA A 175 -4.25 1.07 2.16
C ALA A 175 -5.75 0.89 2.46
N ARG A 176 -6.62 1.66 1.78
CA ARG A 176 -8.07 1.50 1.93
C ARG A 176 -8.55 0.16 1.41
N ARG A 177 -8.04 -0.29 0.26
CA ARG A 177 -8.37 -1.62 -0.26
C ARG A 177 -7.90 -2.73 0.66
N ALA A 178 -6.68 -2.64 1.17
CA ALA A 178 -6.16 -3.61 2.13
C ALA A 178 -6.98 -3.62 3.42
N GLY A 179 -7.25 -2.46 4.01
CA GLY A 179 -8.03 -2.35 5.25
C GLY A 179 -9.50 -2.75 5.13
N THR A 180 -10.08 -2.70 3.92
CA THR A 180 -11.49 -3.10 3.69
C THR A 180 -11.61 -4.52 3.16
N LEU A 181 -10.98 -4.82 2.02
CA LEU A 181 -11.06 -6.13 1.38
C LEU A 181 -10.26 -7.18 2.13
N GLY A 182 -9.16 -6.78 2.78
CA GLY A 182 -8.36 -7.69 3.60
C GLY A 182 -9.15 -8.28 4.74
N LEU A 183 -9.97 -7.48 5.45
CA LEU A 183 -10.85 -7.98 6.50
C LEU A 183 -11.92 -8.94 5.94
N VAL A 184 -12.50 -8.62 4.78
CA VAL A 184 -13.46 -9.50 4.11
C VAL A 184 -12.79 -10.80 3.64
N ALA A 185 -11.57 -10.72 3.10
CA ALA A 185 -10.81 -11.87 2.66
C ALA A 185 -10.46 -12.79 3.85
N LEU A 186 -10.04 -12.20 4.98
CA LEU A 186 -9.75 -12.93 6.21
C LEU A 186 -10.99 -13.68 6.73
N ALA A 187 -12.14 -13.01 6.76
CA ALA A 187 -13.40 -13.59 7.20
C ALA A 187 -13.95 -14.66 6.24
N SER A 188 -13.77 -14.49 4.93
CA SER A 188 -14.32 -15.37 3.89
C SER A 188 -13.34 -16.43 3.39
N ARG A 189 -12.11 -16.47 3.90
CA ARG A 189 -10.99 -17.32 3.43
C ARG A 189 -10.72 -17.19 1.92
N ARG A 190 -11.08 -16.05 1.34
CA ARG A 190 -10.83 -15.76 -0.08
C ARG A 190 -9.39 -15.27 -0.28
N PRO A 191 -8.81 -15.46 -1.48
CA PRO A 191 -7.45 -15.00 -1.76
C PRO A 191 -7.30 -13.49 -1.58
N VAL A 192 -6.28 -13.07 -0.86
CA VAL A 192 -5.95 -11.66 -0.59
C VAL A 192 -5.53 -10.93 -1.88
N GLN A 193 -5.23 -11.65 -2.95
CA GLN A 193 -4.90 -11.12 -4.29
C GLN A 193 -5.93 -10.12 -4.85
N ALA A 194 -7.22 -10.28 -4.48
CA ALA A 194 -8.26 -9.31 -4.82
C ALA A 194 -7.95 -7.89 -4.29
N VAL A 195 -7.17 -7.76 -3.23
CA VAL A 195 -6.77 -6.48 -2.64
C VAL A 195 -5.83 -5.73 -3.58
N ALA A 196 -4.81 -6.39 -4.09
CA ALA A 196 -3.83 -5.80 -5.00
C ALA A 196 -4.48 -5.37 -6.33
N GLY A 197 -5.51 -6.10 -6.76
CA GLY A 197 -6.27 -5.82 -7.98
C GLY A 197 -5.48 -6.08 -9.27
N ARG A 198 -6.22 -6.06 -10.37
CA ARG A 198 -5.62 -6.22 -11.70
C ARG A 198 -4.60 -5.11 -11.98
N GLY A 199 -3.53 -5.45 -12.68
CA GLY A 199 -2.48 -4.50 -13.08
C GLY A 199 -1.50 -4.14 -11.95
N ARG A 200 -1.35 -5.00 -10.93
CA ARG A 200 -0.32 -4.82 -9.88
C ARG A 200 1.06 -4.64 -10.50
N VAL A 201 1.49 -5.56 -11.36
CA VAL A 201 2.80 -5.52 -12.00
C VAL A 201 3.03 -4.19 -12.73
N LEU A 202 2.06 -3.72 -13.51
CA LEU A 202 2.16 -2.44 -14.22
C LEU A 202 2.29 -1.23 -13.27
N ARG A 203 1.62 -1.27 -12.10
CA ARG A 203 1.76 -0.20 -11.12
C ARG A 203 3.13 -0.20 -10.45
N GLU A 204 3.63 -1.38 -10.10
CA GLU A 204 4.98 -1.55 -9.56
C GLU A 204 6.03 -1.07 -10.57
N GLN A 205 5.91 -1.50 -11.84
CA GLN A 205 6.78 -1.01 -12.92
C GLN A 205 6.70 0.50 -13.11
N GLY A 206 5.50 1.08 -12.97
CA GLY A 206 5.33 2.54 -13.00
C GLY A 206 6.03 3.25 -11.83
N ALA A 207 6.05 2.65 -10.65
CA ALA A 207 6.80 3.17 -9.51
C ALA A 207 8.30 2.96 -9.68
N ASP A 208 8.72 1.81 -10.24
CA ASP A 208 10.10 1.53 -10.63
C ASP A 208 10.62 2.59 -11.61
N GLY A 209 9.84 2.95 -12.62
CA GLY A 209 10.20 4.01 -13.58
C GLY A 209 10.43 5.37 -12.91
N VAL A 210 9.60 5.76 -11.94
CA VAL A 210 9.80 7.01 -11.17
C VAL A 210 11.05 6.91 -10.29
N ALA A 211 11.28 5.76 -9.65
CA ALA A 211 12.50 5.52 -8.86
C ALA A 211 13.77 5.63 -9.71
N LEU A 212 13.75 5.06 -10.91
CA LEU A 212 14.85 5.15 -11.86
C LEU A 212 15.12 6.58 -12.34
N ALA A 213 14.06 7.37 -12.54
CA ALA A 213 14.22 8.78 -12.89
C ALA A 213 14.94 9.58 -11.79
N ALA A 214 14.71 9.21 -10.52
CA ALA A 214 15.33 9.85 -9.37
C ALA A 214 16.76 9.36 -9.13
N THR A 215 17.00 8.05 -9.15
CA THR A 215 18.28 7.43 -8.79
C THR A 215 19.25 7.28 -9.97
N ARG A 216 18.73 7.21 -11.20
CA ARG A 216 19.47 7.02 -12.46
C ARG A 216 20.36 5.78 -12.51
N TYR A 217 20.12 4.80 -11.65
CA TYR A 217 20.94 3.58 -11.57
C TYR A 217 20.07 2.32 -11.47
N PRO A 218 19.58 1.78 -12.61
CA PRO A 218 18.73 0.58 -12.66
C PRO A 218 19.27 -0.65 -11.92
N PRO A 219 20.59 -0.96 -12.00
CA PRO A 219 21.11 -2.17 -11.35
C PRO A 219 20.88 -2.20 -9.83
N ALA A 220 20.80 -1.05 -9.15
CA ALA A 220 20.56 -0.99 -7.73
C ALA A 220 19.17 -1.53 -7.36
N LEU A 221 18.13 -1.16 -8.12
CA LEU A 221 16.77 -1.64 -7.85
C LEU A 221 16.65 -3.13 -8.15
N VAL A 222 17.26 -3.61 -9.23
CA VAL A 222 17.29 -5.06 -9.59
C VAL A 222 17.97 -5.87 -8.49
N ALA A 223 19.15 -5.44 -8.03
CA ALA A 223 19.88 -6.10 -6.95
C ALA A 223 19.09 -6.10 -5.64
N ALA A 224 18.46 -4.96 -5.30
CA ALA A 224 17.62 -4.83 -4.13
C ALA A 224 16.42 -5.79 -4.15
N LEU A 225 15.67 -5.83 -5.25
CA LEU A 225 14.55 -6.75 -5.42
C LEU A 225 15.00 -8.22 -5.32
N GLY A 226 16.14 -8.57 -5.90
CA GLY A 226 16.73 -9.90 -5.78
C GLY A 226 17.11 -10.25 -4.35
N THR A 227 17.74 -9.32 -3.63
CA THR A 227 18.12 -9.50 -2.21
C THR A 227 16.88 -9.69 -1.33
N LEU A 228 15.84 -8.87 -1.52
CA LEU A 228 14.63 -8.97 -0.74
C LEU A 228 13.89 -10.29 -1.03
N SER A 229 13.68 -10.64 -2.29
CA SER A 229 12.95 -11.86 -2.65
C SER A 229 13.64 -13.13 -2.15
N GLY A 230 14.97 -13.17 -2.18
CA GLY A 230 15.76 -14.30 -1.67
C GLY A 230 15.71 -14.45 -0.14
N ARG A 231 15.29 -13.42 0.61
CA ARG A 231 15.21 -13.39 2.08
C ARG A 231 13.80 -13.39 2.63
N GLN A 232 12.78 -13.43 1.77
CA GLN A 232 11.39 -13.52 2.23
C GLN A 232 11.10 -14.89 2.81
N SER A 233 10.41 -14.92 3.95
CA SER A 233 9.86 -16.13 4.54
C SER A 233 8.45 -16.38 4.02
N GLU A 234 8.00 -17.63 4.07
CA GLU A 234 6.60 -17.94 3.80
C GLU A 234 5.69 -17.29 4.86
N PRO A 235 4.48 -16.85 4.49
CA PRO A 235 3.54 -16.32 5.45
C PRO A 235 3.13 -17.42 6.43
N VAL A 236 3.37 -17.19 7.70
CA VAL A 236 3.09 -18.19 8.77
C VAL A 236 1.66 -18.09 9.30
N ASP A 237 1.00 -16.94 9.08
CA ASP A 237 -0.34 -16.65 9.62
C ASP A 237 -1.21 -15.78 8.68
N GLY A 238 -2.50 -15.68 9.02
CA GLY A 238 -3.45 -14.86 8.27
C GLY A 238 -3.14 -13.35 8.30
N HIS A 239 -2.42 -12.86 9.31
CA HIS A 239 -2.00 -11.47 9.41
C HIS A 239 -0.93 -11.17 8.37
N SER A 240 0.02 -12.07 8.18
CA SER A 240 1.04 -11.96 7.14
C SER A 240 0.40 -11.93 5.75
N ALA A 241 -0.60 -12.77 5.50
CA ALA A 241 -1.35 -12.79 4.24
C ALA A 241 -2.13 -11.48 4.00
N PHE A 242 -2.73 -10.89 5.04
CA PHE A 242 -3.40 -9.59 4.95
C PHE A 242 -2.44 -8.47 4.53
N ALA A 243 -1.24 -8.46 5.10
CA ALA A 243 -0.23 -7.43 4.86
C ALA A 243 0.53 -7.63 3.53
N ALA A 244 0.50 -8.84 2.96
CA ALA A 244 1.28 -9.17 1.75
C ALA A 244 1.13 -8.16 0.60
N PRO A 245 -0.09 -7.64 0.25
CA PRO A 245 -0.25 -6.67 -0.81
C PRO A 245 0.36 -5.29 -0.53
N LEU A 246 0.68 -4.98 0.73
CA LEU A 246 1.25 -3.70 1.14
C LEU A 246 2.77 -3.67 1.01
N TRP A 247 3.42 -4.83 1.04
CA TRP A 247 4.87 -4.96 0.96
C TRP A 247 5.38 -4.72 -0.47
N CYS A 248 6.54 -4.07 -0.57
CA CYS A 248 7.24 -3.81 -1.84
C CYS A 248 7.57 -5.11 -2.57
N VAL A 249 8.08 -6.09 -1.82
CA VAL A 249 8.23 -7.46 -2.29
C VAL A 249 7.22 -8.31 -1.55
N PRO A 250 6.28 -8.96 -2.26
CA PRO A 250 5.30 -9.84 -1.62
C PRO A 250 6.01 -11.03 -0.96
N THR A 251 5.33 -11.62 -0.02
CA THR A 251 5.78 -12.87 0.61
C THR A 251 6.01 -13.95 -0.44
N ARG A 252 6.88 -14.89 -0.13
CA ARG A 252 7.35 -15.95 -1.04
C ARG A 252 6.19 -16.88 -1.42
N ASP A 253 5.51 -16.52 -2.47
CA ASP A 253 4.56 -17.35 -3.20
C ASP A 253 4.94 -17.32 -4.68
N ALA A 254 4.38 -18.23 -5.47
CA ALA A 254 4.67 -18.32 -6.91
C ALA A 254 4.36 -16.99 -7.65
N GLU A 255 3.33 -16.26 -7.23
CA GLU A 255 2.97 -14.98 -7.85
C GLU A 255 3.95 -13.86 -7.48
N GLY A 256 4.44 -13.84 -6.24
CA GLY A 256 5.44 -12.87 -5.81
C GLY A 256 6.78 -13.06 -6.50
N GLU A 257 7.20 -14.30 -6.72
CA GLU A 257 8.42 -14.59 -7.48
C GLU A 257 8.30 -14.16 -8.94
N VAL A 258 7.16 -14.40 -9.57
CA VAL A 258 6.87 -13.95 -10.95
C VAL A 258 6.86 -12.42 -11.01
N ASP A 259 6.27 -11.74 -10.04
CA ASP A 259 6.22 -10.27 -9.96
C ASP A 259 7.64 -9.68 -9.93
N VAL A 260 8.48 -10.13 -9.01
CA VAL A 260 9.88 -9.66 -8.88
C VAL A 260 10.70 -9.94 -10.13
N ARG A 261 10.58 -11.14 -10.71
CA ARG A 261 11.29 -11.49 -11.93
C ARG A 261 10.86 -10.64 -13.11
N THR A 262 9.55 -10.40 -13.27
CA THR A 262 9.00 -9.57 -14.34
C THR A 262 9.48 -8.14 -14.22
N ARG A 263 9.49 -7.59 -13.00
CA ARG A 263 10.01 -6.25 -12.71
C ARG A 263 11.50 -6.15 -13.03
N ALA A 264 12.30 -7.10 -12.55
CA ALA A 264 13.74 -7.12 -12.81
C ALA A 264 14.06 -7.17 -14.31
N LEU A 265 13.36 -8.00 -15.09
CA LEU A 265 13.54 -8.09 -16.54
C LEU A 265 13.14 -6.79 -17.27
N ALA A 266 12.15 -6.07 -16.79
CA ALA A 266 11.75 -4.79 -17.38
C ALA A 266 12.76 -3.65 -17.11
N LEU A 267 13.66 -3.83 -16.14
CA LEU A 267 14.65 -2.83 -15.71
C LEU A 267 16.02 -3.03 -16.43
N LEU A 268 16.24 -4.19 -17.04
CA LEU A 268 17.47 -4.53 -17.79
C LEU A 268 17.32 -4.19 -19.27
#